data_13e9e35163e5f028cde4a7fa22de17e1
#
_entry.id   13e9e35163e5f028cde4a7fa22de17e1
#
_cell.length_a   1.000
_cell.length_b   1.000
_cell.length_c   1.000
_cell.angle_alpha   90.00
_cell.angle_beta   90.00
_cell.angle_gamma   90.00
#
_symmetry.space_group_name_H-M   'P 1'
#
loop_
_entity.id
_entity.type
_entity.pdbx_description
1 polymer ?
#
loop_
_entity_poly.entity_id
_entity_poly.type
_entity_poly.pdbx_seq_one_letter_code
_entity_poly.pdbx_strand_id
1 'polypeptide(L)'
;HPGTPNVYYDQIEEKGADTAPFFKDPANVVAEGDYYTQRQPHLPIEPDVGYGYVNDKGQVVLHSKSVAIHLHALMIAPGLGLEFPKDLVLVQNTTGGTFGYKFSPTMEALVGVAVMATGRPCHLRYNYEQQQNYTGKRSPFWTTVRFAANKQGKILAMETDWSVDHGPYSEFGDLL
;
A
#
# COMPACT_ATOMS: atom_id res chain seq x y z
N HIS A 1 13.19 -16.17 7.88
CA HIS A 1 13.58 -17.57 7.86
C HIS A 1 15.09 -17.66 7.67
N PRO A 2 15.80 -18.65 8.28
CA PRO A 2 17.21 -18.88 8.02
C PRO A 2 17.44 -19.08 6.52
N GLY A 3 18.42 -18.37 5.93
CA GLY A 3 18.74 -18.45 4.50
C GLY A 3 17.91 -17.55 3.58
N THR A 4 16.92 -16.82 4.10
CA THR A 4 16.19 -15.83 3.31
C THR A 4 16.91 -14.47 3.40
N PRO A 5 17.22 -13.81 2.26
CA PRO A 5 17.85 -12.50 2.32
C PRO A 5 16.93 -11.49 3.02
N ASN A 6 17.53 -10.58 3.79
CA ASN A 6 16.80 -9.53 4.49
C ASN A 6 16.38 -8.40 3.54
N VAL A 7 17.06 -8.28 2.41
CA VAL A 7 16.70 -7.39 1.31
C VAL A 7 16.13 -8.27 0.19
N TYR A 8 14.88 -8.07 -0.17
CA TYR A 8 14.24 -8.84 -1.24
C TYR A 8 14.09 -8.04 -2.54
N TYR A 9 14.27 -6.72 -2.47
CA TYR A 9 14.23 -5.82 -3.61
C TYR A 9 15.29 -4.74 -3.44
N ASP A 10 16.08 -4.51 -4.47
CA ASP A 10 17.12 -3.49 -4.53
C ASP A 10 17.18 -2.98 -5.97
N GLN A 11 17.03 -1.67 -6.15
CA GLN A 11 16.99 -1.04 -7.47
C GLN A 11 17.70 0.32 -7.43
N ILE A 12 18.45 0.59 -8.47
CA ILE A 12 19.06 1.91 -8.72
C ILE A 12 18.34 2.54 -9.91
N GLU A 13 17.83 3.73 -9.69
CA GLU A 13 17.21 4.56 -10.73
C GLU A 13 18.11 5.75 -11.03
N GLU A 14 18.55 5.86 -12.29
CA GLU A 14 19.38 6.97 -12.75
C GLU A 14 18.68 7.75 -13.85
N LYS A 15 18.71 9.07 -13.75
CA LYS A 15 18.12 9.97 -14.74
C LYS A 15 18.96 11.22 -14.93
N GLY A 16 19.33 11.50 -16.17
CA GLY A 16 20.11 12.68 -16.54
C GLY A 16 21.61 12.40 -16.61
N ALA A 17 22.42 13.40 -16.26
CA ALA A 17 23.87 13.33 -16.28
C ALA A 17 24.42 12.83 -14.94
N ASP A 18 25.71 12.41 -14.95
CA ASP A 18 26.44 12.09 -13.72
C ASP A 18 26.32 13.26 -12.71
N THR A 19 25.94 12.92 -11.48
CA THR A 19 25.70 13.88 -10.39
C THR A 19 26.98 14.34 -9.70
N ALA A 20 28.03 13.51 -9.70
CA ALA A 20 29.25 13.75 -8.96
C ALA A 20 29.93 15.10 -9.25
N PRO A 21 29.97 15.60 -10.49
CA PRO A 21 30.54 16.91 -10.78
C PRO A 21 29.82 18.06 -10.05
N PHE A 22 28.48 17.98 -9.93
CA PHE A 22 27.70 19.04 -9.28
C PHE A 22 27.94 19.11 -7.77
N PHE A 23 28.17 17.96 -7.14
CA PHE A 23 28.50 17.89 -5.71
C PHE A 23 29.95 18.34 -5.38
N LYS A 24 30.86 18.23 -6.35
CA LYS A 24 32.27 18.62 -6.18
C LYS A 24 32.54 20.07 -6.55
N ASP A 25 31.64 20.73 -7.25
CA ASP A 25 31.80 22.11 -7.68
C ASP A 25 31.67 23.08 -6.50
N PRO A 26 32.73 23.82 -6.11
CA PRO A 26 32.68 24.77 -5.00
C PRO A 26 31.75 25.98 -5.25
N ALA A 27 31.30 26.20 -6.49
CA ALA A 27 30.36 27.25 -6.82
C ALA A 27 28.91 26.89 -6.41
N ASN A 28 28.66 25.60 -6.17
CA ASN A 28 27.37 25.09 -5.77
C ASN A 28 27.20 25.03 -4.24
N VAL A 29 25.97 25.08 -3.81
CA VAL A 29 25.60 24.81 -2.42
C VAL A 29 25.13 23.36 -2.34
N VAL A 30 25.76 22.59 -1.44
CA VAL A 30 25.37 21.19 -1.19
C VAL A 30 24.68 21.11 0.16
N ALA A 31 23.52 20.48 0.19
CA ALA A 31 22.81 20.14 1.42
C ALA A 31 22.61 18.61 1.48
N GLU A 32 22.83 18.05 2.65
CA GLU A 32 22.71 16.61 2.89
C GLU A 32 22.03 16.39 4.25
N GLY A 33 21.24 15.33 4.36
CA GLY A 33 20.57 14.97 5.60
C GLY A 33 20.04 13.55 5.60
N ASP A 34 19.98 12.97 6.82
CA ASP A 34 19.39 11.68 7.10
C ASP A 34 18.02 11.88 7.75
N TYR A 35 17.04 11.13 7.28
CA TYR A 35 15.66 11.23 7.74
C TYR A 35 15.12 9.86 8.07
N TYR A 36 14.29 9.81 9.09
CA TYR A 36 13.55 8.62 9.50
C TYR A 36 12.07 8.93 9.65
N THR A 37 11.22 8.14 9.01
CA THR A 37 9.78 8.14 9.24
C THR A 37 9.37 6.83 9.88
N GLN A 38 8.68 6.91 11.00
CA GLN A 38 8.27 5.73 11.75
C GLN A 38 7.10 4.99 11.09
N ARG A 39 6.93 3.73 11.45
CA ARG A 39 5.70 2.99 11.14
C ARG A 39 4.49 3.68 11.77
N GLN A 40 3.44 3.88 10.99
CA GLN A 40 2.25 4.57 11.46
C GLN A 40 0.98 4.11 10.73
N PRO A 41 -0.20 4.17 11.39
CA PRO A 41 -1.46 3.90 10.72
C PRO A 41 -1.78 5.00 9.70
N HIS A 42 -2.51 4.64 8.65
CA HIS A 42 -2.92 5.59 7.60
C HIS A 42 -3.96 6.61 8.05
N LEU A 43 -4.77 6.26 9.06
CA LEU A 43 -5.78 7.10 9.71
C LEU A 43 -6.75 7.83 8.75
N PRO A 44 -7.34 7.18 7.74
CA PRO A 44 -8.42 7.82 7.00
C PRO A 44 -9.61 8.08 7.95
N ILE A 45 -10.31 9.17 7.76
CA ILE A 45 -11.50 9.50 8.57
C ILE A 45 -12.59 8.43 8.39
N GLU A 46 -12.73 7.88 7.18
CA GLU A 46 -13.59 6.74 6.92
C GLU A 46 -12.89 5.44 7.34
N PRO A 47 -13.38 4.75 8.40
CA PRO A 47 -12.89 3.40 8.72
C PRO A 47 -13.35 2.39 7.67
N ASP A 48 -12.79 1.19 7.71
CA ASP A 48 -13.24 0.11 6.85
C ASP A 48 -14.67 -0.30 7.17
N VAL A 49 -15.46 -0.36 6.13
CA VAL A 49 -16.85 -0.78 6.15
C VAL A 49 -17.20 -1.45 4.83
N GLY A 50 -17.94 -2.54 4.90
CA GLY A 50 -18.45 -3.22 3.73
C GLY A 50 -19.56 -4.20 4.11
N TYR A 51 -20.19 -4.72 3.11
CA TYR A 51 -21.20 -5.76 3.27
C TYR A 51 -21.19 -6.71 2.09
N GLY A 52 -21.77 -7.88 2.28
CA GLY A 52 -21.88 -8.86 1.23
C GLY A 52 -23.14 -9.71 1.37
N TYR A 53 -23.46 -10.38 0.30
CA TYR A 53 -24.62 -11.29 0.19
C TYR A 53 -24.43 -12.25 -0.98
N VAL A 54 -25.27 -13.27 -1.04
CA VAL A 54 -25.38 -14.14 -2.24
C VAL A 54 -26.52 -13.62 -3.10
N ASN A 55 -26.25 -13.35 -4.37
CA ASN A 55 -27.27 -12.88 -5.31
C ASN A 55 -28.11 -14.05 -5.90
N ASP A 56 -29.12 -13.72 -6.69
CA ASP A 56 -30.00 -14.70 -7.33
C ASP A 56 -29.31 -15.67 -8.29
N LYS A 57 -28.09 -15.35 -8.70
CA LYS A 57 -27.26 -16.21 -9.55
C LYS A 57 -26.34 -17.14 -8.75
N GLY A 58 -26.40 -17.09 -7.43
CA GLY A 58 -25.54 -17.84 -6.54
C GLY A 58 -24.15 -17.26 -6.35
N GLN A 59 -23.87 -16.04 -6.83
CA GLN A 59 -22.57 -15.39 -6.71
C GLN A 59 -22.48 -14.67 -5.37
N VAL A 60 -21.30 -14.73 -4.75
CA VAL A 60 -20.96 -13.89 -3.60
C VAL A 60 -20.70 -12.47 -4.10
N VAL A 61 -21.47 -11.52 -3.62
CA VAL A 61 -21.35 -10.09 -3.93
C VAL A 61 -20.79 -9.39 -2.71
N LEU A 62 -19.68 -8.68 -2.88
CA LEU A 62 -19.03 -7.92 -1.82
C LEU A 62 -18.95 -6.44 -2.20
N HIS A 63 -19.52 -5.59 -1.37
CA HIS A 63 -19.39 -4.13 -1.49
C HIS A 63 -18.18 -3.65 -0.71
N SER A 64 -17.27 -3.00 -1.38
CA SER A 64 -15.94 -2.66 -0.91
C SER A 64 -15.62 -1.16 -1.05
N LYS A 65 -14.70 -0.69 -0.22
CA LYS A 65 -14.08 0.64 -0.30
C LYS A 65 -12.72 0.60 -1.02
N SER A 66 -12.45 -0.46 -1.76
CA SER A 66 -11.23 -0.64 -2.52
C SER A 66 -10.98 0.49 -3.51
N VAL A 67 -9.71 0.79 -3.77
CA VAL A 67 -9.29 1.63 -4.90
C VAL A 67 -8.71 0.79 -6.05
N ALA A 68 -8.66 -0.54 -5.88
CA ALA A 68 -8.14 -1.50 -6.85
C ALA A 68 -9.03 -2.74 -6.93
N ILE A 69 -10.30 -2.55 -7.25
CA ILE A 69 -11.35 -3.57 -7.09
C ILE A 69 -11.08 -4.89 -7.83
N HIS A 70 -10.57 -4.81 -9.05
CA HIS A 70 -10.25 -6.02 -9.83
C HIS A 70 -9.07 -6.79 -9.23
N LEU A 71 -8.06 -6.07 -8.73
CA LEU A 71 -6.92 -6.67 -8.05
C LEU A 71 -7.36 -7.34 -6.75
N HIS A 72 -8.20 -6.69 -5.96
CA HIS A 72 -8.77 -7.29 -4.76
C HIS A 72 -9.55 -8.58 -5.07
N ALA A 73 -10.34 -8.57 -6.14
CA ALA A 73 -11.06 -9.78 -6.54
C ALA A 73 -10.11 -10.94 -6.86
N LEU A 74 -9.02 -10.67 -7.60
CA LEU A 74 -8.00 -11.67 -7.90
C LEU A 74 -7.24 -12.17 -6.67
N MET A 75 -7.04 -11.31 -5.68
CA MET A 75 -6.32 -11.67 -4.45
C MET A 75 -7.18 -12.52 -3.50
N ILE A 76 -8.48 -12.20 -3.37
CA ILE A 76 -9.35 -12.86 -2.38
C ILE A 76 -10.07 -14.09 -2.92
N ALA A 77 -10.38 -14.16 -4.20
CA ALA A 77 -11.15 -15.26 -4.79
C ALA A 77 -10.52 -16.64 -4.51
N PRO A 78 -9.20 -16.86 -4.71
CA PRO A 78 -8.59 -18.14 -4.40
C PRO A 78 -8.67 -18.52 -2.92
N GLY A 79 -8.52 -17.54 -2.01
CA GLY A 79 -8.63 -17.75 -0.57
C GLY A 79 -10.04 -18.12 -0.11
N LEU A 80 -11.05 -17.70 -0.84
CA LEU A 80 -12.45 -18.07 -0.61
C LEU A 80 -12.86 -19.36 -1.33
N GLY A 81 -12.00 -19.94 -2.18
CA GLY A 81 -12.33 -21.08 -3.03
C GLY A 81 -13.32 -20.71 -4.15
N LEU A 82 -13.33 -19.46 -4.58
CA LEU A 82 -14.21 -18.92 -5.62
C LEU A 82 -13.43 -18.62 -6.90
N GLU A 83 -14.13 -18.63 -8.02
CA GLU A 83 -13.60 -18.24 -9.33
C GLU A 83 -14.10 -16.84 -9.71
N PHE A 84 -13.17 -15.92 -9.97
CA PHE A 84 -13.52 -14.59 -10.45
C PHE A 84 -13.49 -14.53 -11.98
N PRO A 85 -14.48 -13.94 -12.65
CA PRO A 85 -15.68 -13.24 -12.15
C PRO A 85 -16.94 -14.14 -12.03
N LYS A 86 -16.79 -15.43 -12.13
CA LYS A 86 -17.90 -16.38 -12.20
C LYS A 86 -18.69 -16.46 -10.89
N ASP A 87 -17.99 -16.65 -9.75
CA ASP A 87 -18.59 -16.91 -8.45
C ASP A 87 -18.51 -15.70 -7.51
N LEU A 88 -17.66 -14.71 -7.84
CA LEU A 88 -17.42 -13.53 -7.03
C LEU A 88 -17.67 -12.25 -7.82
N VAL A 89 -18.39 -11.32 -7.22
CA VAL A 89 -18.59 -9.95 -7.73
C VAL A 89 -18.16 -8.96 -6.67
N LEU A 90 -17.24 -8.06 -7.00
CA LEU A 90 -16.91 -6.92 -6.16
C LEU A 90 -17.57 -5.66 -6.72
N VAL A 91 -18.18 -4.90 -5.82
CA VAL A 91 -18.81 -3.61 -6.13
C VAL A 91 -18.05 -2.52 -5.39
N GLN A 92 -17.50 -1.57 -6.14
CA GLN A 92 -16.81 -0.44 -5.55
C GLN A 92 -17.80 0.61 -5.08
N ASN A 93 -17.73 0.95 -3.81
CA ASN A 93 -18.45 2.08 -3.22
C ASN A 93 -17.55 3.32 -3.19
N THR A 94 -18.17 4.48 -2.97
CA THR A 94 -17.42 5.74 -2.77
C THR A 94 -16.45 5.58 -1.61
N THR A 95 -15.19 5.97 -1.82
CA THR A 95 -14.10 5.83 -0.86
C THR A 95 -13.78 7.17 -0.20
N GLY A 96 -13.87 7.23 1.11
CA GLY A 96 -13.60 8.42 1.94
C GLY A 96 -12.14 8.52 2.39
N GLY A 97 -11.21 8.27 1.49
CA GLY A 97 -9.77 8.31 1.73
C GLY A 97 -9.16 6.94 1.88
N THR A 98 -7.93 6.79 1.39
CA THR A 98 -7.17 5.54 1.44
C THR A 98 -5.76 5.74 2.02
N PHE A 99 -5.05 6.77 1.59
CA PHE A 99 -3.65 7.02 1.97
C PHE A 99 -2.73 5.80 1.74
N GLY A 100 -3.09 4.95 0.76
CA GLY A 100 -2.35 3.77 0.36
C GLY A 100 -2.91 2.43 0.89
N TYR A 101 -3.53 2.39 2.09
CA TYR A 101 -3.85 1.10 2.71
C TYR A 101 -5.04 0.36 2.07
N LYS A 102 -6.03 1.06 1.49
CA LYS A 102 -7.16 0.43 0.79
C LYS A 102 -6.78 -0.07 -0.62
N PHE A 103 -5.50 -0.11 -0.90
CA PHE A 103 -4.95 -0.76 -2.08
C PHE A 103 -4.87 -2.28 -1.93
N SER A 104 -4.76 -2.76 -0.68
CA SER A 104 -4.85 -4.18 -0.34
C SER A 104 -6.24 -4.52 0.21
N PRO A 105 -6.74 -5.75 0.01
CA PRO A 105 -7.98 -6.20 0.62
C PRO A 105 -7.79 -6.27 2.14
N THR A 106 -8.71 -5.66 2.90
CA THR A 106 -8.61 -5.57 4.36
C THR A 106 -9.72 -6.35 5.05
N MET A 107 -10.95 -6.23 4.58
CA MET A 107 -12.14 -6.82 5.20
C MET A 107 -12.98 -7.65 4.24
N GLU A 108 -12.74 -7.54 2.95
CA GLU A 108 -13.57 -8.17 1.93
C GLU A 108 -13.60 -9.69 2.07
N ALA A 109 -12.44 -10.30 2.31
CA ALA A 109 -12.35 -11.73 2.53
C ALA A 109 -13.12 -12.18 3.79
N LEU A 110 -13.05 -11.39 4.88
CA LEU A 110 -13.78 -11.67 6.13
C LEU A 110 -15.30 -11.63 5.91
N VAL A 111 -15.79 -10.62 5.20
CA VAL A 111 -17.22 -10.52 4.83
C VAL A 111 -17.59 -11.68 3.92
N GLY A 112 -16.75 -12.04 2.96
CA GLY A 112 -16.97 -13.19 2.07
C GLY A 112 -17.11 -14.51 2.84
N VAL A 113 -16.19 -14.80 3.76
CA VAL A 113 -16.27 -15.98 4.64
C VAL A 113 -17.58 -15.98 5.46
N ALA A 114 -17.95 -14.84 6.05
CA ALA A 114 -19.15 -14.73 6.85
C ALA A 114 -20.42 -14.97 6.03
N VAL A 115 -20.51 -14.43 4.81
CA VAL A 115 -21.62 -14.66 3.88
C VAL A 115 -21.72 -16.13 3.49
N MET A 116 -20.60 -16.75 3.13
CA MET A 116 -20.58 -18.16 2.72
C MET A 116 -20.92 -19.09 3.87
N ALA A 117 -20.43 -18.82 5.07
CA ALA A 117 -20.70 -19.66 6.26
C ALA A 117 -22.14 -19.54 6.76
N THR A 118 -22.76 -18.37 6.62
CA THR A 118 -24.11 -18.13 7.17
C THR A 118 -25.23 -18.26 6.14
N GLY A 119 -24.92 -18.14 4.85
CA GLY A 119 -25.90 -18.01 3.78
C GLY A 119 -26.76 -16.75 3.89
N ARG A 120 -26.33 -15.74 4.65
CA ARG A 120 -27.08 -14.50 4.93
C ARG A 120 -26.28 -13.28 4.55
N PRO A 121 -26.93 -12.13 4.25
CA PRO A 121 -26.26 -10.85 4.15
C PRO A 121 -25.47 -10.54 5.43
N CYS A 122 -24.20 -10.17 5.27
CA CYS A 122 -23.31 -9.82 6.35
C CYS A 122 -22.75 -8.42 6.14
N HIS A 123 -22.57 -7.69 7.25
CA HIS A 123 -21.99 -6.37 7.28
C HIS A 123 -20.87 -6.33 8.32
N LEU A 124 -19.74 -5.73 7.95
CA LEU A 124 -18.62 -5.48 8.86
C LEU A 124 -18.29 -4.00 8.82
N ARG A 125 -18.10 -3.41 9.99
CA ARG A 125 -17.61 -2.05 10.15
C ARG A 125 -16.62 -2.03 11.30
N TYR A 126 -15.42 -1.54 11.06
CA TYR A 126 -14.46 -1.28 12.13
C TYR A 126 -14.80 0.02 12.85
N ASN A 127 -14.64 0.03 14.17
CA ASN A 127 -14.46 1.28 14.89
C ASN A 127 -13.03 1.79 14.70
N TYR A 128 -12.74 2.99 15.19
CA TYR A 128 -11.46 3.62 14.95
C TYR A 128 -10.28 2.88 15.59
N GLU A 129 -10.48 2.29 16.76
CA GLU A 129 -9.48 1.46 17.44
C GLU A 129 -9.18 0.18 16.64
N GLN A 130 -10.22 -0.51 16.17
CA GLN A 130 -10.09 -1.68 15.30
C GLN A 130 -9.38 -1.34 13.99
N GLN A 131 -9.72 -0.19 13.41
CA GLN A 131 -9.06 0.33 12.21
C GLN A 131 -7.54 0.49 12.45
N GLN A 132 -7.14 1.02 13.59
CA GLN A 132 -5.73 1.19 13.90
C GLN A 132 -5.01 -0.14 14.20
N ASN A 133 -5.68 -1.08 14.84
CA ASN A 133 -5.04 -2.31 15.32
C ASN A 133 -5.01 -3.41 14.26
N TYR A 134 -6.04 -3.53 13.44
CA TYR A 134 -6.23 -4.67 12.53
C TYR A 134 -5.97 -4.37 11.06
N THR A 135 -5.69 -3.14 10.68
CA THR A 135 -5.36 -2.78 9.31
C THR A 135 -3.87 -2.60 9.09
N GLY A 136 -3.46 -2.54 7.82
CA GLY A 136 -2.09 -2.29 7.44
C GLY A 136 -1.52 -0.99 8.00
N LYS A 137 -0.21 -0.86 7.97
CA LYS A 137 0.55 0.30 8.43
C LYS A 137 1.44 0.80 7.31
N ARG A 138 1.67 2.10 7.28
CA ARG A 138 2.71 2.67 6.44
C ARG A 138 4.06 2.17 6.90
N SER A 139 4.88 1.76 5.96
CA SER A 139 6.24 1.29 6.23
C SER A 139 7.11 2.41 6.79
N PRO A 140 8.02 2.13 7.71
CA PRO A 140 9.04 3.08 8.08
C PRO A 140 10.08 3.22 6.97
N PHE A 141 10.60 4.43 6.81
CA PHE A 141 11.64 4.76 5.84
C PHE A 141 12.86 5.32 6.57
N TRP A 142 14.04 4.88 6.15
CA TRP A 142 15.32 5.53 6.40
C TRP A 142 15.77 6.11 5.07
N THR A 143 16.07 7.38 5.04
CA THR A 143 16.38 8.07 3.80
C THR A 143 17.58 8.99 4.02
N THR A 144 18.63 8.82 3.22
CA THR A 144 19.70 9.81 3.05
C THR A 144 19.42 10.59 1.77
N VAL A 145 19.46 11.91 1.84
CA VAL A 145 19.20 12.80 0.70
C VAL A 145 20.32 13.82 0.57
N ARG A 146 20.81 14.00 -0.66
CA ARG A 146 21.77 15.06 -1.03
C ARG A 146 21.23 15.89 -2.18
N PHE A 147 21.35 17.20 -2.05
CA PHE A 147 21.04 18.15 -3.13
C PHE A 147 22.23 19.03 -3.43
N ALA A 148 22.48 19.28 -4.72
CA ALA A 148 23.35 20.35 -5.17
C ALA A 148 22.51 21.42 -5.88
N ALA A 149 22.67 22.68 -5.49
CA ALA A 149 21.97 23.80 -6.08
C ALA A 149 22.95 24.95 -6.40
N ASN A 150 22.65 25.75 -7.41
CA ASN A 150 23.40 26.97 -7.66
C ASN A 150 22.99 28.08 -6.67
N LYS A 151 23.72 29.18 -6.69
CA LYS A 151 23.44 30.35 -5.80
C LYS A 151 22.11 31.04 -6.08
N GLN A 152 21.46 30.77 -7.20
CA GLN A 152 20.12 31.25 -7.55
C GLN A 152 19.01 30.32 -7.04
N GLY A 153 19.37 29.21 -6.34
CA GLY A 153 18.41 28.26 -5.77
C GLY A 153 17.89 27.21 -6.78
N LYS A 154 18.46 27.14 -7.99
CA LYS A 154 18.12 26.08 -8.93
C LYS A 154 18.80 24.78 -8.52
N ILE A 155 18.02 23.71 -8.30
CA ILE A 155 18.53 22.35 -8.06
C ILE A 155 19.16 21.83 -9.33
N LEU A 156 20.40 21.34 -9.23
CA LEU A 156 21.22 20.84 -10.33
C LEU A 156 21.36 19.33 -10.29
N ALA A 157 21.43 18.75 -9.09
CA ALA A 157 21.55 17.32 -8.86
C ALA A 157 20.85 16.92 -7.55
N MET A 158 20.40 15.70 -7.50
CA MET A 158 19.84 15.03 -6.32
C MET A 158 20.32 13.59 -6.29
N GLU A 159 20.72 13.14 -5.12
CA GLU A 159 20.92 11.72 -4.80
C GLU A 159 20.08 11.37 -3.58
N THR A 160 19.50 10.20 -3.57
CA THR A 160 18.73 9.70 -2.44
C THR A 160 18.91 8.19 -2.32
N ASP A 161 19.08 7.74 -1.09
CA ASP A 161 19.16 6.33 -0.73
C ASP A 161 18.03 6.05 0.26
N TRP A 162 17.20 5.03 -0.04
CA TRP A 162 16.04 4.66 0.75
C TRP A 162 16.12 3.23 1.20
N SER A 163 15.94 3.03 2.49
CA SER A 163 15.66 1.71 3.05
C SER A 163 14.24 1.70 3.61
N VAL A 164 13.44 0.71 3.18
CA VAL A 164 12.04 0.56 3.57
C VAL A 164 11.85 -0.78 4.25
N ASP A 165 11.36 -0.78 5.50
CA ASP A 165 10.97 -2.01 6.18
C ASP A 165 9.49 -2.32 5.85
N HIS A 166 9.29 -3.11 4.83
CA HIS A 166 7.96 -3.53 4.39
C HIS A 166 7.38 -4.67 5.24
N GLY A 167 8.20 -5.31 6.06
CA GLY A 167 7.83 -6.47 6.87
C GLY A 167 7.82 -7.77 6.07
N PRO A 168 7.14 -8.81 6.56
CA PRO A 168 7.18 -10.15 5.95
C PRO A 168 6.28 -10.31 4.73
N TYR A 169 5.47 -9.30 4.41
CA TYR A 169 4.50 -9.32 3.29
C TYR A 169 4.94 -8.34 2.21
N SER A 170 5.04 -8.83 0.98
CA SER A 170 5.52 -8.06 -0.17
C SER A 170 4.42 -7.85 -1.22
N GLU A 171 3.19 -7.57 -0.78
CA GLU A 171 2.04 -7.45 -1.69
C GLU A 171 2.25 -6.39 -2.77
N PHE A 172 2.93 -5.30 -2.44
CA PHE A 172 3.24 -4.21 -3.35
C PHE A 172 4.59 -3.56 -3.05
N GLY A 173 5.53 -4.30 -2.46
CA GLY A 173 6.82 -3.77 -2.06
C GLY A 173 7.68 -3.25 -3.22
N ASP A 174 7.42 -3.73 -4.42
CA ASP A 174 8.06 -3.32 -5.67
C ASP A 174 7.39 -2.12 -6.36
N LEU A 175 6.28 -1.62 -5.81
CA LEU A 175 5.54 -0.48 -6.34
C LEU A 175 5.66 0.80 -5.50
N LEU A 176 6.47 0.76 -4.43
CA LEU A 176 6.62 1.89 -3.49
C LEU A 176 7.83 2.78 -3.83
#